data_48e6cd2108e4e520b6d7aed3e8e1c21a
#
_entry.id   48e6cd2108e4e520b6d7aed3e8e1c21a
#
_cell.length_a   1.000
_cell.length_b   1.000
_cell.length_c   1.000
_cell.angle_alpha   90.00
_cell.angle_beta   90.00
_cell.angle_gamma   90.00
#
_symmetry.space_group_name_H-M   'P 1'
#
loop_
_entity.id
_entity.type
_entity.pdbx_description
1 polymer ?
#
loop_
_entity_poly.entity_id
_entity_poly.type
_entity_poly.pdbx_seq_one_letter_code
_entity_poly.pdbx_strand_id
1 'polypeptide(L)'
;MAHPPPRFYANIAPGQDFDQHSLSQFTPAYLEGWVRRLGGARETLGLSFAFSLLNGPLPKIAEASAALRDAAQQSGIHIIPAFDVQNWWDYRSDLWNWFDPKRPGYAPANRDNVEWTGPDRQFATSIAWRNWGSQIRVAPPPNLRSKAFRSAGDTALGTILKPWSEWLASKPYGLDVETPGIKLGWEASLGVNAYVYPGANRGWEMPINTDPQTGLVHSKGLFGGLAPLGWAALHAAGKKLPSHLQKTDIEWIVHDYIQWMVATARRCGVPEAQLFTHAGGQFATFDQHIGHAVACVRGAAPGWSIYNTRPADAGDMIKAIGKRKDARWCCAEWMSFASSPERWADDLEATLSTGNCRFVVAYNAQDFLTNTTANRGLALTLQRGKTRG
;
A
#
# COMPACT_ATOMS: atom_id res chain seq x y z
N MET A 1 -26.30 -21.82 -4.28
CA MET A 1 -25.95 -20.58 -5.01
C MET A 1 -24.73 -19.99 -4.32
N ALA A 2 -23.70 -19.63 -5.06
CA ALA A 2 -22.55 -18.94 -4.47
C ALA A 2 -22.99 -17.55 -4.01
N HIS A 3 -22.63 -17.18 -2.78
CA HIS A 3 -22.87 -15.83 -2.29
C HIS A 3 -21.91 -14.85 -2.99
N PRO A 4 -22.36 -13.60 -3.29
CA PRO A 4 -21.45 -12.60 -3.82
C PRO A 4 -20.33 -12.31 -2.80
N PRO A 5 -19.14 -11.90 -3.25
CA PRO A 5 -18.04 -11.58 -2.33
C PRO A 5 -18.44 -10.41 -1.41
N PRO A 6 -17.97 -10.41 -0.15
CA PRO A 6 -18.20 -9.31 0.75
C PRO A 6 -17.63 -8.02 0.16
N ARG A 7 -18.23 -6.89 0.48
CA ARG A 7 -17.73 -5.57 0.07
C ARG A 7 -16.82 -4.90 1.14
N PHE A 8 -16.73 -5.53 2.29
CA PHE A 8 -15.93 -5.06 3.41
C PHE A 8 -14.85 -6.08 3.77
N TYR A 9 -13.62 -5.61 3.93
CA TYR A 9 -12.44 -6.40 4.27
C TYR A 9 -11.71 -5.76 5.44
N ALA A 10 -11.17 -6.57 6.33
CA ALA A 10 -10.27 -6.11 7.37
C ALA A 10 -8.81 -6.31 6.93
N ASN A 11 -7.99 -5.28 7.10
CA ASN A 11 -6.57 -5.35 6.77
C ASN A 11 -5.78 -6.07 7.86
N ILE A 12 -5.07 -7.10 7.47
CA ILE A 12 -4.15 -7.85 8.34
C ILE A 12 -2.73 -7.38 7.99
N ALA A 13 -2.09 -6.68 8.92
CA ALA A 13 -0.82 -6.02 8.67
C ALA A 13 0.38 -6.95 8.91
N PRO A 14 1.39 -6.97 8.02
CA PRO A 14 2.61 -7.76 8.24
C PRO A 14 3.42 -7.21 9.42
N GLY A 15 4.07 -8.11 10.14
CA GLY A 15 4.89 -7.78 11.31
C GLY A 15 4.11 -7.48 12.59
N GLN A 16 2.81 -7.21 12.48
CA GLN A 16 1.91 -7.05 13.63
C GLN A 16 0.98 -8.25 13.78
N ASP A 17 0.30 -8.62 12.71
CA ASP A 17 -0.76 -9.62 12.70
C ASP A 17 -0.31 -10.94 12.08
N PHE A 18 0.70 -10.90 11.22
CA PHE A 18 1.27 -12.08 10.61
C PHE A 18 2.75 -11.90 10.22
N ASP A 19 3.45 -13.02 10.09
CA ASP A 19 4.79 -13.08 9.53
C ASP A 19 4.71 -13.50 8.06
N GLN A 20 5.05 -12.58 7.15
CA GLN A 20 5.03 -12.82 5.70
C GLN A 20 6.06 -13.87 5.22
N HIS A 21 6.92 -14.36 6.12
CA HIS A 21 7.94 -15.38 5.82
C HIS A 21 7.57 -16.76 6.39
N SER A 22 6.42 -16.86 7.09
CA SER A 22 5.97 -18.08 7.75
C SER A 22 4.73 -18.66 7.09
N LEU A 23 4.91 -19.74 6.33
CA LEU A 23 3.80 -20.43 5.67
C LEU A 23 2.89 -21.18 6.68
N SER A 24 3.44 -21.66 7.79
CA SER A 24 2.71 -22.46 8.78
C SER A 24 1.59 -21.70 9.49
N GLN A 25 1.61 -20.38 9.44
CA GLN A 25 0.60 -19.52 10.04
C GLN A 25 -0.71 -19.53 9.21
N PHE A 26 -0.63 -19.61 7.89
CA PHE A 26 -1.79 -19.53 7.03
C PHE A 26 -2.54 -20.86 6.95
N THR A 27 -3.49 -21.04 7.85
CA THR A 27 -4.41 -22.17 7.89
C THR A 27 -5.87 -21.70 7.78
N PRO A 28 -6.82 -22.57 7.37
CA PRO A 28 -8.25 -22.24 7.41
C PRO A 28 -8.68 -21.71 8.77
N ALA A 29 -8.25 -22.37 9.85
CA ALA A 29 -8.59 -21.98 11.23
C ALA A 29 -8.05 -20.57 11.61
N TYR A 30 -6.90 -20.17 11.08
CA TYR A 30 -6.36 -18.83 11.27
C TYR A 30 -7.25 -17.76 10.61
N LEU A 31 -7.67 -17.98 9.37
CA LEU A 31 -8.56 -17.04 8.66
C LEU A 31 -9.94 -16.96 9.32
N GLU A 32 -10.51 -18.11 9.66
CA GLU A 32 -11.79 -18.19 10.40
C GLU A 32 -11.69 -17.52 11.77
N GLY A 33 -10.56 -17.68 12.44
CA GLY A 33 -10.27 -17.03 13.71
C GLY A 33 -10.35 -15.50 13.60
N TRP A 34 -9.78 -14.91 12.56
CA TRP A 34 -9.87 -13.47 12.32
C TRP A 34 -11.31 -13.02 12.05
N VAL A 35 -12.01 -13.67 11.13
CA VAL A 35 -13.40 -13.33 10.79
C VAL A 35 -14.28 -13.40 12.03
N ARG A 36 -14.17 -14.45 12.83
CA ARG A 36 -14.94 -14.63 14.09
C ARG A 36 -14.60 -13.58 15.14
N ARG A 37 -13.32 -13.26 15.35
CA ARG A 37 -12.86 -12.24 16.33
C ARG A 37 -13.42 -10.87 15.99
N LEU A 38 -13.58 -10.56 14.70
CA LEU A 38 -14.16 -9.32 14.20
C LEU A 38 -15.69 -9.34 14.16
N GLY A 39 -16.33 -10.39 14.66
CA GLY A 39 -17.80 -10.52 14.70
C GLY A 39 -18.46 -10.74 13.33
N GLY A 40 -17.66 -11.08 12.30
CA GLY A 40 -18.13 -11.33 10.95
C GLY A 40 -18.48 -12.79 10.66
N ALA A 41 -18.97 -13.00 9.45
CA ALA A 41 -19.12 -14.31 8.82
C ALA A 41 -18.47 -14.23 7.43
N ARG A 42 -18.11 -15.36 6.85
CA ARG A 42 -17.42 -15.43 5.55
C ARG A 42 -18.18 -14.75 4.40
N GLU A 43 -19.52 -14.67 4.54
CA GLU A 43 -20.40 -14.03 3.56
C GLU A 43 -20.43 -12.49 3.71
N THR A 44 -20.00 -11.96 4.85
CA THR A 44 -20.13 -10.53 5.18
C THR A 44 -18.81 -9.81 5.38
N LEU A 45 -17.73 -10.54 5.68
CA LEU A 45 -16.43 -10.01 6.00
C LEU A 45 -15.33 -10.83 5.33
N GLY A 46 -14.51 -10.16 4.49
CA GLY A 46 -13.28 -10.71 3.96
C GLY A 46 -12.04 -10.18 4.68
N LEU A 47 -10.89 -10.69 4.29
CA LEU A 47 -9.59 -10.29 4.84
C LEU A 47 -8.68 -9.76 3.74
N SER A 48 -7.85 -8.77 4.05
CA SER A 48 -6.82 -8.25 3.16
C SER A 48 -5.45 -8.43 3.80
N PHE A 49 -4.48 -8.93 3.05
CA PHE A 49 -3.12 -9.18 3.51
C PHE A 49 -2.13 -8.41 2.66
N ALA A 50 -1.29 -7.59 3.29
CA ALA A 50 -0.26 -6.85 2.59
C ALA A 50 1.09 -7.57 2.66
N PHE A 51 1.73 -7.79 1.53
CA PHE A 51 3.06 -8.40 1.41
C PHE A 51 4.05 -7.39 0.83
N SER A 52 5.15 -7.17 1.54
CA SER A 52 6.28 -6.37 1.08
C SER A 52 7.30 -7.30 0.41
N LEU A 53 7.28 -7.37 -0.92
CA LEU A 53 7.95 -8.42 -1.69
C LEU A 53 9.48 -8.30 -1.69
N LEU A 54 10.03 -7.13 -1.38
CA LEU A 54 11.47 -6.91 -1.29
C LEU A 54 11.98 -6.89 0.17
N ASN A 55 11.15 -7.28 1.14
CA ASN A 55 11.50 -7.31 2.56
C ASN A 55 11.68 -8.72 3.10
N GLY A 56 12.38 -9.56 2.37
CA GLY A 56 12.73 -10.92 2.81
C GLY A 56 13.11 -11.83 1.67
N PRO A 57 13.45 -13.09 1.96
CA PRO A 57 13.71 -14.10 0.95
C PRO A 57 12.46 -14.35 0.11
N LEU A 58 12.52 -14.02 -1.17
CA LEU A 58 11.39 -14.14 -2.08
C LEU A 58 10.73 -15.55 -2.11
N PRO A 59 11.49 -16.66 -2.06
CA PRO A 59 10.88 -17.99 -1.98
C PRO A 59 9.97 -18.17 -0.77
N LYS A 60 10.38 -17.69 0.41
CA LYS A 60 9.56 -17.77 1.63
C LYS A 60 8.29 -16.93 1.54
N ILE A 61 8.38 -15.72 0.98
CA ILE A 61 7.20 -14.88 0.73
C ILE A 61 6.26 -15.57 -0.26
N ALA A 62 6.80 -16.21 -1.30
CA ALA A 62 6.01 -16.94 -2.28
C ALA A 62 5.28 -18.15 -1.65
N GLU A 63 5.97 -18.93 -0.83
CA GLU A 63 5.38 -20.05 -0.08
C GLU A 63 4.28 -19.58 0.88
N ALA A 64 4.53 -18.51 1.64
CA ALA A 64 3.54 -17.94 2.55
C ALA A 64 2.30 -17.40 1.80
N SER A 65 2.53 -16.74 0.67
CA SER A 65 1.46 -16.24 -0.21
C SER A 65 0.64 -17.38 -0.83
N ALA A 66 1.27 -18.50 -1.17
CA ALA A 66 0.59 -19.70 -1.65
C ALA A 66 -0.24 -20.35 -0.52
N ALA A 67 0.33 -20.50 0.67
CA ALA A 67 -0.38 -21.03 1.84
C ALA A 67 -1.62 -20.20 2.20
N LEU A 68 -1.52 -18.86 2.12
CA LEU A 68 -2.67 -17.97 2.31
C LEU A 68 -3.78 -18.26 1.31
N ARG A 69 -3.43 -18.39 0.02
CA ARG A 69 -4.37 -18.71 -1.05
C ARG A 69 -5.07 -20.03 -0.82
N ASP A 70 -4.30 -21.07 -0.46
CA ASP A 70 -4.82 -22.41 -0.21
C ASP A 70 -5.73 -22.46 1.03
N ALA A 71 -5.36 -21.75 2.10
CA ALA A 71 -6.19 -21.58 3.29
C ALA A 71 -7.50 -20.86 2.99
N ALA A 72 -7.45 -19.81 2.16
CA ALA A 72 -8.64 -19.08 1.73
C ALA A 72 -9.60 -19.98 0.92
N GLN A 73 -9.05 -20.78 0.00
CA GLN A 73 -9.84 -21.73 -0.78
C GLN A 73 -10.51 -22.79 0.11
N GLN A 74 -9.78 -23.33 1.08
CA GLN A 74 -10.30 -24.36 1.99
C GLN A 74 -11.35 -23.81 2.97
N SER A 75 -11.18 -22.60 3.47
CA SER A 75 -12.13 -21.97 4.40
C SER A 75 -13.34 -21.31 3.71
N GLY A 76 -13.24 -21.03 2.41
CA GLY A 76 -14.22 -20.23 1.68
C GLY A 76 -14.24 -18.75 2.09
N ILE A 77 -13.19 -18.26 2.76
CA ILE A 77 -13.06 -16.86 3.17
C ILE A 77 -12.46 -16.07 2.01
N HIS A 78 -13.16 -15.01 1.62
CA HIS A 78 -12.68 -14.09 0.58
C HIS A 78 -11.47 -13.29 1.06
N ILE A 79 -10.42 -13.28 0.25
CA ILE A 79 -9.20 -12.52 0.53
C ILE A 79 -8.86 -11.55 -0.59
N ILE A 80 -8.28 -10.41 -0.22
CA ILE A 80 -7.69 -9.45 -1.16
C ILE A 80 -6.22 -9.27 -0.77
N PRO A 81 -5.28 -9.91 -1.48
CA PRO A 81 -3.86 -9.65 -1.24
C PRO A 81 -3.48 -8.27 -1.77
N ALA A 82 -2.55 -7.63 -1.08
CA ALA A 82 -1.85 -6.43 -1.53
C ALA A 82 -0.37 -6.77 -1.72
N PHE A 83 0.20 -6.44 -2.87
CA PHE A 83 1.60 -6.67 -3.17
C PHE A 83 2.31 -5.35 -3.38
N ASP A 84 3.28 -5.09 -2.52
CA ASP A 84 4.10 -3.89 -2.54
C ASP A 84 5.58 -4.22 -2.73
N VAL A 85 6.27 -3.35 -3.45
CA VAL A 85 7.73 -3.45 -3.63
C VAL A 85 8.44 -2.16 -3.19
N GLN A 86 7.70 -1.14 -2.76
CA GLN A 86 8.24 0.19 -2.44
C GLN A 86 8.55 0.38 -0.97
N ASN A 87 7.60 0.06 -0.08
CA ASN A 87 7.61 0.57 1.29
C ASN A 87 8.66 -0.08 2.18
N TRP A 88 8.88 -1.37 2.04
CA TRP A 88 9.83 -2.15 2.82
C TRP A 88 10.71 -2.95 1.87
N TRP A 89 11.98 -2.60 1.80
CA TRP A 89 12.99 -3.28 0.98
C TRP A 89 14.32 -3.44 1.70
N ASP A 90 14.26 -3.41 3.02
CA ASP A 90 15.45 -3.48 3.90
C ASP A 90 16.30 -4.71 3.63
N TYR A 91 15.67 -5.82 3.23
CA TYR A 91 16.36 -7.05 2.87
C TYR A 91 17.25 -6.92 1.62
N ARG A 92 16.99 -5.94 0.76
CA ARG A 92 17.70 -5.72 -0.51
C ARG A 92 18.81 -4.69 -0.38
N SER A 93 19.70 -4.85 0.64
CA SER A 93 20.85 -3.98 0.83
C SER A 93 21.80 -3.96 -0.39
N ASP A 94 21.78 -5.00 -1.21
CA ASP A 94 22.45 -5.06 -2.50
C ASP A 94 21.96 -3.99 -3.49
N LEU A 95 20.79 -3.41 -3.29
CA LEU A 95 20.24 -2.36 -4.13
C LEU A 95 20.37 -0.97 -3.53
N TRP A 96 20.32 -0.83 -2.21
CA TRP A 96 20.29 0.51 -1.59
C TRP A 96 21.53 0.88 -0.79
N ASN A 97 22.41 -0.08 -0.41
CA ASN A 97 23.57 0.22 0.41
C ASN A 97 24.70 0.82 -0.44
N TRP A 98 24.70 2.15 -0.54
CA TRP A 98 25.76 2.91 -1.19
C TRP A 98 26.74 3.58 -0.22
N PHE A 99 26.42 3.58 1.10
CA PHE A 99 27.06 4.45 2.10
C PHE A 99 27.78 3.70 3.22
N ASP A 100 27.46 2.44 3.49
CA ASP A 100 28.06 1.65 4.57
C ASP A 100 28.87 0.47 4.00
N PRO A 101 30.22 0.62 3.87
CA PRO A 101 31.07 -0.45 3.34
C PRO A 101 31.16 -1.68 4.26
N LYS A 102 30.73 -1.58 5.51
CA LYS A 102 30.72 -2.70 6.45
C LYS A 102 29.47 -3.59 6.33
N ARG A 103 28.43 -3.08 5.69
CA ARG A 103 27.18 -3.82 5.50
C ARG A 103 27.21 -4.57 4.17
N PRO A 104 26.73 -5.84 4.13
CA PRO A 104 26.58 -6.59 2.88
C PRO A 104 25.85 -5.82 1.80
N GLY A 105 26.22 -6.05 0.54
CA GLY A 105 25.57 -5.37 -0.60
C GLY A 105 26.10 -3.97 -0.89
N TYR A 106 27.14 -3.51 -0.18
CA TYR A 106 27.72 -2.20 -0.45
C TYR A 106 28.22 -2.06 -1.89
N ALA A 107 27.72 -1.05 -2.57
CA ALA A 107 28.23 -0.58 -3.85
C ALA A 107 27.95 0.93 -4.00
N PRO A 108 28.94 1.76 -4.27
CA PRO A 108 28.73 3.21 -4.48
C PRO A 108 27.73 3.53 -5.60
N ALA A 109 27.58 2.63 -6.57
CA ALA A 109 26.61 2.76 -7.67
C ALA A 109 25.14 2.69 -7.19
N ASN A 110 24.87 2.11 -6.03
CA ASN A 110 23.52 2.02 -5.45
C ASN A 110 22.91 3.40 -5.15
N ARG A 111 23.68 4.49 -5.21
CA ARG A 111 23.15 5.86 -5.18
C ARG A 111 22.08 6.12 -6.26
N ASP A 112 22.17 5.41 -7.38
CA ASP A 112 21.23 5.56 -8.48
C ASP A 112 19.92 4.80 -8.24
N ASN A 113 19.90 3.91 -7.25
CA ASN A 113 18.74 3.10 -6.91
C ASN A 113 17.90 3.69 -5.76
N VAL A 114 18.40 4.73 -5.11
CA VAL A 114 17.70 5.46 -4.03
C VAL A 114 17.31 6.86 -4.49
N GLU A 115 16.32 7.45 -3.84
CA GLU A 115 15.94 8.82 -4.14
C GLU A 115 16.96 9.83 -3.63
N TRP A 116 16.93 11.00 -4.26
CA TRP A 116 17.78 12.15 -3.94
C TRP A 116 16.92 13.28 -3.37
N THR A 117 17.52 14.06 -2.48
CA THR A 117 16.92 15.27 -1.90
C THR A 117 17.36 16.55 -2.62
N GLY A 118 17.98 16.42 -3.76
CA GLY A 118 18.47 17.52 -4.60
C GLY A 118 18.80 17.04 -6.01
N PRO A 119 19.13 17.98 -6.92
CA PRO A 119 19.29 17.69 -8.35
C PRO A 119 20.60 17.01 -8.74
N ASP A 120 21.37 16.54 -7.78
CA ASP A 120 22.66 15.89 -8.01
C ASP A 120 22.78 14.60 -7.19
N ARG A 121 23.51 13.63 -7.71
CA ARG A 121 23.77 12.32 -7.12
C ARG A 121 24.38 12.38 -5.71
N GLN A 122 25.09 13.45 -5.35
CA GLN A 122 25.61 13.66 -4.00
C GLN A 122 24.50 13.78 -2.95
N PHE A 123 23.28 14.12 -3.36
CA PHE A 123 22.11 14.22 -2.49
C PHE A 123 21.37 12.87 -2.30
N ALA A 124 22.00 11.75 -2.68
CA ALA A 124 21.43 10.44 -2.47
C ALA A 124 21.14 10.19 -0.98
N THR A 125 19.96 9.68 -0.69
CA THR A 125 19.52 9.39 0.68
C THR A 125 20.25 8.17 1.24
N SER A 126 20.62 8.20 2.51
CA SER A 126 21.17 7.05 3.24
C SER A 126 20.16 6.42 4.20
N ILE A 127 19.13 7.18 4.58
CA ILE A 127 18.01 6.72 5.40
C ILE A 127 16.74 7.39 4.94
N ALA A 128 15.61 6.82 5.33
CA ALA A 128 14.31 7.48 5.25
C ALA A 128 13.56 7.39 6.58
N TRP A 129 12.56 8.22 6.72
CA TRP A 129 11.65 8.21 7.83
C TRP A 129 10.23 8.11 7.30
N ARG A 130 9.47 7.17 7.84
CA ARG A 130 8.03 7.06 7.61
C ARG A 130 7.28 7.48 8.84
N ASN A 131 6.16 8.13 8.62
CA ASN A 131 5.25 8.49 9.69
C ASN A 131 3.92 7.78 9.51
N TRP A 132 3.77 6.72 10.27
CA TRP A 132 2.53 5.95 10.38
C TRP A 132 2.06 5.95 11.82
N GLY A 133 1.70 7.16 12.32
CA GLY A 133 1.33 7.38 13.72
C GLY A 133 2.54 7.53 14.66
N SER A 134 3.69 7.03 14.29
CA SER A 134 5.00 7.26 14.91
C SER A 134 6.07 7.33 13.83
N GLN A 135 7.17 8.01 14.12
CA GLN A 135 8.28 8.07 13.17
C GLN A 135 9.07 6.77 13.18
N ILE A 136 9.18 6.12 12.03
CA ILE A 136 9.88 4.85 11.84
C ILE A 136 11.06 5.10 10.89
N ARG A 137 12.26 4.73 11.35
CA ARG A 137 13.45 4.72 10.51
C ARG A 137 13.40 3.52 9.56
N VAL A 138 13.63 3.76 8.28
CA VAL A 138 13.62 2.74 7.23
C VAL A 138 14.82 2.88 6.30
N ALA A 139 15.03 1.90 5.43
CA ALA A 139 15.98 2.00 4.31
C ALA A 139 15.68 3.24 3.46
N PRO A 140 16.67 3.76 2.71
CA PRO A 140 16.46 4.90 1.83
C PRO A 140 15.25 4.68 0.91
N PRO A 141 14.48 5.73 0.57
CA PRO A 141 13.38 5.57 -0.37
C PRO A 141 13.92 5.10 -1.72
N PRO A 142 13.30 4.11 -2.37
CA PRO A 142 13.76 3.65 -3.67
C PRO A 142 13.55 4.70 -4.75
N ASN A 143 14.50 4.83 -5.67
CA ASN A 143 14.27 5.48 -6.94
C ASN A 143 13.29 4.63 -7.76
N LEU A 144 12.04 5.07 -7.84
CA LEU A 144 10.94 4.32 -8.47
C LEU A 144 11.14 4.09 -9.98
N ARG A 145 12.16 4.73 -10.59
CA ARG A 145 12.56 4.54 -11.98
C ARG A 145 13.89 3.82 -12.16
N SER A 146 14.60 3.48 -11.10
CA SER A 146 15.83 2.71 -11.18
C SER A 146 15.61 1.39 -11.92
N LYS A 147 16.47 1.08 -12.88
CA LYS A 147 16.44 -0.18 -13.61
C LYS A 147 16.64 -1.39 -12.70
N ALA A 148 17.56 -1.29 -11.73
CA ALA A 148 17.85 -2.37 -10.80
C ALA A 148 16.67 -2.60 -9.85
N PHE A 149 16.08 -1.55 -9.29
CA PHE A 149 14.89 -1.63 -8.46
C PHE A 149 13.71 -2.27 -9.23
N ARG A 150 13.41 -1.78 -10.44
CA ARG A 150 12.33 -2.32 -11.27
C ARG A 150 12.58 -3.77 -11.69
N SER A 151 13.81 -4.14 -12.00
CA SER A 151 14.14 -5.53 -12.33
C SER A 151 13.91 -6.47 -11.15
N ALA A 152 14.30 -6.05 -9.93
CA ALA A 152 14.00 -6.80 -8.73
C ALA A 152 12.50 -6.90 -8.45
N GLY A 153 11.78 -5.80 -8.64
CA GLY A 153 10.33 -5.75 -8.51
C GLY A 153 9.61 -6.61 -9.56
N ASP A 154 10.03 -6.57 -10.83
CA ASP A 154 9.48 -7.44 -11.89
C ASP A 154 9.68 -8.93 -11.56
N THR A 155 10.86 -9.30 -11.03
CA THR A 155 11.13 -10.66 -10.57
C THR A 155 10.21 -11.04 -9.42
N ALA A 156 10.09 -10.19 -8.41
CA ALA A 156 9.28 -10.46 -7.23
C ALA A 156 7.79 -10.55 -7.59
N LEU A 157 7.27 -9.56 -8.31
CA LEU A 157 5.89 -9.55 -8.78
C LEU A 157 5.59 -10.75 -9.68
N GLY A 158 6.51 -11.09 -10.61
CA GLY A 158 6.35 -12.24 -11.51
C GLY A 158 6.25 -13.56 -10.76
N THR A 159 7.10 -13.76 -9.74
CA THR A 159 7.09 -14.97 -8.92
C THR A 159 5.76 -15.15 -8.17
N ILE A 160 5.19 -14.05 -7.67
CA ILE A 160 3.97 -14.10 -6.89
C ILE A 160 2.72 -14.09 -7.78
N LEU A 161 2.66 -13.21 -8.76
CA LEU A 161 1.42 -12.94 -9.50
C LEU A 161 1.04 -14.03 -10.51
N LYS A 162 1.98 -14.79 -11.04
CA LYS A 162 1.63 -15.90 -11.94
C LYS A 162 0.76 -16.95 -11.25
N PRO A 163 1.15 -17.54 -10.10
CA PRO A 163 0.28 -18.47 -9.37
C PRO A 163 -1.04 -17.86 -8.92
N TRP A 164 -1.06 -16.56 -8.57
CA TRP A 164 -2.30 -15.87 -8.22
C TRP A 164 -3.22 -15.69 -9.43
N SER A 165 -2.67 -15.38 -10.60
CA SER A 165 -3.44 -15.28 -11.84
C SER A 165 -4.11 -16.61 -12.21
N GLU A 166 -3.38 -17.72 -12.12
CA GLU A 166 -3.89 -19.06 -12.36
C GLU A 166 -5.01 -19.41 -11.38
N TRP A 167 -4.82 -19.11 -10.10
CA TRP A 167 -5.83 -19.34 -9.08
C TRP A 167 -7.10 -18.49 -9.30
N LEU A 168 -6.96 -17.22 -9.64
CA LEU A 168 -8.09 -16.35 -9.96
C LEU A 168 -8.83 -16.85 -11.20
N ALA A 169 -8.12 -17.37 -12.21
CA ALA A 169 -8.72 -17.94 -13.40
C ALA A 169 -9.48 -19.25 -13.11
N SER A 170 -9.08 -20.02 -12.10
CA SER A 170 -9.76 -21.25 -11.70
C SER A 170 -11.11 -21.00 -11.02
N LYS A 171 -11.42 -19.74 -10.68
CA LYS A 171 -12.65 -19.33 -9.97
C LYS A 171 -12.91 -20.18 -8.72
N PRO A 172 -11.97 -20.24 -7.76
CA PRO A 172 -12.01 -21.15 -6.62
C PRO A 172 -13.28 -21.01 -5.76
N TYR A 173 -13.96 -19.89 -5.85
CA TYR A 173 -15.22 -19.64 -5.13
C TYR A 173 -16.47 -19.88 -5.97
N GLY A 174 -16.32 -20.35 -7.22
CA GLY A 174 -17.44 -20.42 -8.17
C GLY A 174 -18.02 -19.05 -8.52
N LEU A 175 -17.20 -18.00 -8.38
CA LEU A 175 -17.61 -16.61 -8.56
C LEU A 175 -17.42 -16.16 -10.01
N ASP A 176 -18.33 -15.32 -10.43
CA ASP A 176 -18.26 -14.64 -11.74
C ASP A 176 -17.36 -13.40 -11.69
N VAL A 177 -17.75 -12.35 -12.36
CA VAL A 177 -17.00 -11.10 -12.55
C VAL A 177 -16.70 -10.37 -11.22
N GLU A 178 -17.39 -10.73 -10.14
CA GLU A 178 -17.30 -10.10 -8.82
C GLU A 178 -16.23 -10.71 -7.90
N THR A 179 -15.40 -11.61 -8.42
CA THR A 179 -14.28 -12.20 -7.67
C THR A 179 -13.41 -11.11 -7.07
N PRO A 180 -13.00 -11.25 -5.80
CA PRO A 180 -12.03 -10.36 -5.19
C PRO A 180 -10.77 -10.26 -6.05
N GLY A 181 -10.17 -9.09 -6.04
CA GLY A 181 -9.01 -8.81 -6.87
C GLY A 181 -7.71 -8.79 -6.09
N ILE A 182 -6.70 -8.26 -6.73
CA ILE A 182 -5.37 -8.01 -6.18
C ILE A 182 -5.16 -6.50 -6.09
N LYS A 183 -4.66 -6.02 -4.95
CA LYS A 183 -4.17 -4.65 -4.80
C LYS A 183 -2.69 -4.59 -5.14
N LEU A 184 -2.29 -3.59 -5.91
CA LEU A 184 -0.89 -3.30 -6.24
C LEU A 184 -0.44 -2.02 -5.56
N GLY A 185 0.65 -2.13 -4.80
CA GLY A 185 1.16 -1.09 -3.92
C GLY A 185 0.51 -1.11 -2.54
N TRP A 186 1.13 -0.40 -1.62
CA TRP A 186 0.63 -0.09 -0.30
C TRP A 186 0.90 1.38 -0.03
N GLU A 187 -0.13 2.22 -0.23
CA GLU A 187 -0.02 3.68 -0.17
C GLU A 187 1.11 4.24 -1.06
N ALA A 188 1.17 3.74 -2.31
CA ALA A 188 2.21 4.16 -3.25
C ALA A 188 2.27 5.68 -3.34
N SER A 189 3.42 6.24 -2.97
CA SER A 189 3.69 7.68 -2.93
C SER A 189 5.20 7.91 -3.00
N LEU A 190 5.62 9.13 -3.23
CA LEU A 190 7.01 9.51 -3.15
C LEU A 190 7.26 10.45 -1.97
N GLY A 191 6.46 11.49 -1.88
CA GLY A 191 6.41 12.38 -0.75
C GLY A 191 7.69 13.16 -0.45
N VAL A 192 7.96 13.35 0.82
CA VAL A 192 9.14 14.01 1.35
C VAL A 192 9.89 13.07 2.29
N ASN A 193 11.19 13.26 2.40
CA ASN A 193 11.96 12.63 3.45
C ASN A 193 11.98 13.54 4.67
N ALA A 194 11.17 13.23 5.66
CA ALA A 194 11.03 13.99 6.89
C ALA A 194 11.71 13.26 8.03
N TYR A 195 12.74 13.86 8.58
CA TYR A 195 13.42 13.33 9.76
C TYR A 195 12.69 13.68 11.05
N VAL A 196 12.31 14.94 11.22
CA VAL A 196 11.46 15.43 12.31
C VAL A 196 10.49 16.44 11.74
N TYR A 197 9.25 16.40 12.15
CA TYR A 197 8.33 17.47 11.85
C TYR A 197 7.49 17.89 13.07
N PRO A 198 7.19 19.16 13.19
CA PRO A 198 6.51 19.70 14.38
C PRO A 198 5.18 19.03 14.64
N GLY A 199 4.96 18.63 15.88
CA GLY A 199 3.68 18.15 16.36
C GLY A 199 3.36 16.68 16.14
N ALA A 200 4.11 15.97 15.30
CA ALA A 200 3.80 14.57 14.99
C ALA A 200 4.71 13.55 15.67
N ASN A 201 5.93 13.92 16.00
CA ASN A 201 6.93 13.05 16.61
C ASN A 201 7.22 13.47 18.04
N ARG A 202 6.35 13.05 18.95
CA ARG A 202 6.53 13.34 20.37
C ARG A 202 7.84 12.72 20.87
N GLY A 203 8.71 13.54 21.47
CA GLY A 203 9.94 13.09 22.10
C GLY A 203 11.15 12.94 21.18
N TRP A 204 11.07 13.37 19.93
CA TRP A 204 12.20 13.35 19.01
C TRP A 204 12.88 14.73 18.92
N GLU A 205 13.74 15.00 19.86
CA GLU A 205 14.61 16.17 19.85
C GLU A 205 15.96 15.83 19.21
N MET A 206 15.98 15.69 17.90
CA MET A 206 17.19 15.26 17.22
C MET A 206 17.58 16.21 16.10
N PRO A 207 18.89 16.30 15.78
CA PRO A 207 19.35 17.07 14.62
C PRO A 207 18.66 16.59 13.34
N ILE A 208 18.13 17.50 12.56
CA ILE A 208 17.27 17.27 11.41
C ILE A 208 17.91 16.32 10.36
N ASN A 209 19.23 16.32 10.24
CA ASN A 209 19.94 15.60 9.20
C ASN A 209 20.74 14.38 9.70
N THR A 210 20.55 13.99 10.96
CA THR A 210 21.41 12.95 11.56
C THR A 210 20.57 11.76 11.99
N ASP A 211 20.97 10.58 11.57
CA ASP A 211 20.42 9.34 12.08
C ASP A 211 20.85 9.14 13.54
N PRO A 212 19.90 9.09 14.50
CA PRO A 212 20.22 8.96 15.91
C PRO A 212 20.91 7.66 16.28
N GLN A 213 20.71 6.60 15.51
CA GLN A 213 21.29 5.28 15.81
C GLN A 213 22.71 5.13 15.28
N THR A 214 23.00 5.72 14.13
CA THR A 214 24.28 5.55 13.44
C THR A 214 25.13 6.80 13.38
N GLY A 215 24.58 7.98 13.72
CA GLY A 215 25.23 9.26 13.55
C GLY A 215 25.42 9.67 12.09
N LEU A 216 24.90 8.91 11.13
CA LEU A 216 25.03 9.22 9.71
C LEU A 216 24.23 10.47 9.37
N VAL A 217 24.91 11.40 8.72
CA VAL A 217 24.28 12.62 8.23
C VAL A 217 23.38 12.26 7.04
N HIS A 218 22.11 12.60 7.17
CA HIS A 218 21.18 12.53 6.08
C HIS A 218 21.44 13.66 5.07
N SER A 219 21.06 13.49 3.81
CA SER A 219 21.18 14.57 2.83
C SER A 219 20.42 15.82 3.30
N LYS A 220 21.04 16.98 3.11
CA LYS A 220 20.52 18.26 3.62
C LYS A 220 19.12 18.53 3.11
N GLY A 221 18.17 18.70 4.04
CA GLY A 221 16.83 19.14 3.70
C GLY A 221 16.78 20.58 3.24
N LEU A 222 15.91 20.88 2.29
CA LEU A 222 15.71 22.24 1.77
C LEU A 222 14.76 23.06 2.63
N PHE A 223 13.93 22.44 3.47
CA PHE A 223 12.87 23.09 4.23
C PHE A 223 12.82 22.60 5.68
N GLY A 224 13.75 23.05 6.51
CA GLY A 224 13.66 22.83 7.97
C GLY A 224 13.46 21.37 8.39
N GLY A 225 14.07 20.40 7.72
CA GLY A 225 13.94 18.97 8.00
C GLY A 225 13.06 18.20 7.03
N LEU A 226 12.38 18.88 6.13
CA LEU A 226 11.65 18.28 5.03
C LEU A 226 12.50 18.34 3.77
N ALA A 227 12.73 17.20 3.15
CA ALA A 227 13.49 17.12 1.91
C ALA A 227 12.60 16.48 0.83
N PRO A 228 12.15 17.25 -0.17
CA PRO A 228 11.40 16.70 -1.31
C PRO A 228 12.21 15.59 -1.98
N LEU A 229 11.53 14.58 -2.49
CA LEU A 229 12.10 13.44 -3.20
C LEU A 229 11.59 13.41 -4.63
N GLY A 230 12.40 12.90 -5.57
CA GLY A 230 11.96 12.73 -6.96
C GLY A 230 13.05 13.02 -7.99
N TRP A 231 14.15 13.65 -7.61
CA TRP A 231 15.21 13.98 -8.59
C TRP A 231 15.86 12.74 -9.19
N ALA A 232 16.11 11.69 -8.41
CA ALA A 232 16.69 10.46 -8.93
C ALA A 232 15.76 9.79 -9.96
N ALA A 233 14.47 9.77 -9.71
CA ALA A 233 13.49 9.22 -10.64
C ALA A 233 13.41 10.04 -11.93
N LEU A 234 13.42 11.37 -11.85
CA LEU A 234 13.47 12.23 -13.03
C LEU A 234 14.76 12.04 -13.84
N HIS A 235 15.91 11.96 -13.13
CA HIS A 235 17.21 11.68 -13.77
C HIS A 235 17.17 10.33 -14.50
N ALA A 236 16.70 9.27 -13.85
CA ALA A 236 16.59 7.94 -14.45
C ALA A 236 15.63 7.89 -15.64
N ALA A 237 14.69 8.84 -15.71
CA ALA A 237 13.79 9.03 -16.85
C ALA A 237 14.41 9.85 -17.99
N GLY A 238 15.65 10.35 -17.85
CA GLY A 238 16.28 11.25 -18.80
C GLY A 238 15.63 12.64 -18.89
N LYS A 239 14.87 13.05 -17.85
CA LYS A 239 14.27 14.37 -17.80
C LYS A 239 15.27 15.42 -17.36
N LYS A 240 15.07 16.66 -17.81
CA LYS A 240 15.82 17.80 -17.28
C LYS A 240 15.46 17.97 -15.80
N LEU A 241 16.48 18.03 -14.96
CA LEU A 241 16.29 18.18 -13.52
C LEU A 241 15.91 19.64 -13.19
N PRO A 242 14.81 19.87 -12.48
CA PRO A 242 14.45 21.20 -12.02
C PRO A 242 15.29 21.59 -10.79
N SER A 243 15.43 22.88 -10.54
CA SER A 243 16.02 23.38 -9.29
C SER A 243 15.09 23.10 -8.09
N HIS A 244 13.78 23.06 -8.33
CA HIS A 244 12.74 22.73 -7.34
C HIS A 244 11.72 21.78 -7.96
N LEU A 245 11.43 20.69 -7.24
CA LEU A 245 10.39 19.75 -7.67
C LEU A 245 9.01 20.41 -7.61
N GLN A 246 8.23 20.20 -8.64
CA GLN A 246 6.83 20.60 -8.68
C GLN A 246 5.95 19.41 -8.31
N LYS A 247 4.73 19.70 -7.83
CA LYS A 247 3.72 18.67 -7.55
C LYS A 247 3.52 17.74 -8.77
N THR A 248 3.49 18.29 -9.96
CA THR A 248 3.34 17.55 -11.22
C THR A 248 4.49 16.58 -11.50
N ASP A 249 5.71 16.87 -11.04
CA ASP A 249 6.84 15.95 -11.15
C ASP A 249 6.61 14.72 -10.27
N ILE A 250 6.19 14.94 -9.04
CA ILE A 250 5.88 13.88 -8.07
C ILE A 250 4.71 13.03 -8.58
N GLU A 251 3.62 13.68 -9.02
CA GLU A 251 2.45 12.99 -9.57
C GLU A 251 2.82 12.12 -10.78
N TRP A 252 3.68 12.63 -11.65
CA TRP A 252 4.16 11.87 -12.79
C TRP A 252 4.97 10.64 -12.38
N ILE A 253 5.88 10.77 -11.39
CA ILE A 253 6.71 9.66 -10.91
C ILE A 253 5.84 8.57 -10.29
N VAL A 254 4.90 8.95 -9.43
CA VAL A 254 4.01 7.99 -8.76
C VAL A 254 3.08 7.31 -9.75
N HIS A 255 2.50 8.06 -10.69
CA HIS A 255 1.66 7.51 -11.76
C HIS A 255 2.43 6.49 -12.62
N ASP A 256 3.63 6.82 -13.05
CA ASP A 256 4.50 5.95 -13.84
C ASP A 256 4.90 4.68 -13.07
N TYR A 257 5.15 4.80 -11.77
CA TYR A 257 5.43 3.64 -10.92
C TYR A 257 4.22 2.70 -10.81
N ILE A 258 3.05 3.25 -10.51
CA ILE A 258 1.81 2.46 -10.43
C ILE A 258 1.50 1.80 -11.79
N GLN A 259 1.66 2.55 -12.90
CA GLN A 259 1.45 2.02 -14.25
C GLN A 259 2.43 0.87 -14.55
N TRP A 260 3.69 0.96 -14.10
CA TRP A 260 4.65 -0.13 -14.25
C TRP A 260 4.22 -1.38 -13.49
N MET A 261 3.79 -1.26 -12.23
CA MET A 261 3.30 -2.41 -11.44
C MET A 261 2.10 -3.07 -12.13
N VAL A 262 1.15 -2.28 -12.60
CA VAL A 262 -0.04 -2.79 -13.31
C VAL A 262 0.36 -3.48 -14.61
N ALA A 263 1.27 -2.90 -15.39
CA ALA A 263 1.76 -3.51 -16.61
C ALA A 263 2.45 -4.86 -16.32
N THR A 264 3.23 -4.96 -15.24
CA THR A 264 3.86 -6.21 -14.80
C THR A 264 2.80 -7.24 -14.42
N ALA A 265 1.80 -6.88 -13.63
CA ALA A 265 0.72 -7.79 -13.26
C ALA A 265 -0.08 -8.29 -14.49
N ARG A 266 -0.33 -7.41 -15.45
CA ARG A 266 -0.98 -7.78 -16.72
C ARG A 266 -0.14 -8.76 -17.52
N ARG A 267 1.17 -8.58 -17.59
CA ARG A 267 2.09 -9.55 -18.22
C ARG A 267 2.09 -10.91 -17.52
N CYS A 268 1.82 -10.93 -16.21
CA CYS A 268 1.65 -12.18 -15.44
C CYS A 268 0.28 -12.85 -15.63
N GLY A 269 -0.60 -12.28 -16.44
CA GLY A 269 -1.91 -12.85 -16.76
C GLY A 269 -3.06 -12.38 -15.87
N VAL A 270 -2.83 -11.50 -14.88
CA VAL A 270 -3.91 -11.01 -14.01
C VAL A 270 -4.91 -10.19 -14.82
N PRO A 271 -6.21 -10.52 -14.84
CA PRO A 271 -7.20 -9.78 -15.59
C PRO A 271 -7.39 -8.35 -15.08
N GLU A 272 -7.65 -7.40 -15.97
CA GLU A 272 -7.92 -6.00 -15.58
C GLU A 272 -9.07 -5.87 -14.58
N ALA A 273 -10.11 -6.71 -14.74
CA ALA A 273 -11.26 -6.71 -13.85
C ALA A 273 -10.91 -7.00 -12.40
N GLN A 274 -9.79 -7.66 -12.15
CA GLN A 274 -9.32 -8.09 -10.84
C GLN A 274 -8.12 -7.29 -10.31
N LEU A 275 -7.69 -6.26 -11.04
CA LEU A 275 -6.59 -5.39 -10.62
C LEU A 275 -7.08 -4.08 -10.04
N PHE A 276 -6.53 -3.74 -8.87
CA PHE A 276 -6.74 -2.48 -8.17
C PHE A 276 -5.39 -1.89 -7.78
N THR A 277 -5.28 -0.57 -7.85
CA THR A 277 -4.09 0.12 -7.35
C THR A 277 -4.30 0.52 -5.88
N HIS A 278 -3.22 0.87 -5.20
CA HIS A 278 -3.28 1.46 -3.87
C HIS A 278 -2.30 2.63 -3.78
N ALA A 279 -2.76 3.79 -4.14
CA ALA A 279 -2.02 5.04 -3.95
C ALA A 279 -2.29 5.60 -2.56
N GLY A 280 -1.33 6.29 -1.98
CA GLY A 280 -1.53 7.11 -0.80
C GLY A 280 -2.63 8.15 -1.06
N GLY A 281 -3.47 8.36 -0.06
CA GLY A 281 -4.55 9.35 -0.10
C GLY A 281 -4.09 10.73 0.37
N GLN A 282 -5.01 11.47 0.97
CA GLN A 282 -4.77 12.84 1.46
C GLN A 282 -3.66 12.94 2.52
N PHE A 283 -3.31 11.82 3.19
CA PHE A 283 -2.28 11.78 4.22
C PHE A 283 -0.91 11.35 3.69
N ALA A 284 -0.78 11.16 2.39
CA ALA A 284 0.46 10.63 1.82
C ALA A 284 1.64 11.58 1.94
N THR A 285 1.56 12.62 2.67
CA THR A 285 2.68 13.41 3.17
C THR A 285 2.40 14.91 3.23
N PHE A 286 2.95 15.52 4.21
CA PHE A 286 3.32 16.92 4.36
C PHE A 286 3.37 17.67 3.04
N ASP A 287 2.61 18.69 2.89
CA ASP A 287 2.65 19.71 1.84
C ASP A 287 2.58 19.22 0.38
N GLN A 288 2.75 17.93 0.13
CA GLN A 288 2.72 17.37 -1.22
C GLN A 288 1.55 16.41 -1.38
N HIS A 289 0.34 16.92 -1.26
CA HIS A 289 -0.84 16.17 -1.64
C HIS A 289 -0.80 15.87 -3.13
N ILE A 290 -0.43 14.62 -3.45
CA ILE A 290 -0.57 14.14 -4.83
C ILE A 290 -2.06 13.96 -5.12
N GLY A 291 -2.47 14.41 -6.32
CA GLY A 291 -3.87 14.28 -6.74
C GLY A 291 -4.28 12.82 -6.91
N HIS A 292 -5.54 12.52 -6.63
CA HIS A 292 -6.09 11.16 -6.74
C HIS A 292 -5.94 10.56 -8.16
N ALA A 293 -5.77 11.39 -9.19
CA ALA A 293 -5.58 10.96 -10.56
C ALA A 293 -4.35 10.06 -10.78
N VAL A 294 -3.35 10.08 -9.88
CA VAL A 294 -2.13 9.26 -10.00
C VAL A 294 -2.44 7.76 -9.95
N ALA A 295 -3.50 7.35 -9.25
CA ALA A 295 -3.95 5.97 -9.18
C ALA A 295 -4.70 5.50 -10.43
N CYS A 296 -5.15 6.45 -11.28
CA CYS A 296 -5.93 6.16 -12.47
C CYS A 296 -5.04 5.77 -13.64
N VAL A 297 -4.51 4.58 -13.61
CA VAL A 297 -3.65 4.01 -14.64
C VAL A 297 -4.43 3.09 -15.58
N ARG A 298 -3.86 2.80 -16.74
CA ARG A 298 -4.46 1.85 -17.69
C ARG A 298 -4.29 0.41 -17.21
N GLY A 299 -5.36 -0.36 -17.21
CA GLY A 299 -5.33 -1.80 -16.93
C GLY A 299 -5.63 -2.18 -15.49
N ALA A 300 -6.03 -1.23 -14.63
CA ALA A 300 -6.51 -1.48 -13.27
C ALA A 300 -7.59 -0.47 -12.86
N ALA A 301 -8.38 -0.80 -11.85
CA ALA A 301 -9.22 0.17 -11.16
C ALA A 301 -8.40 0.95 -10.13
N PRO A 302 -8.62 2.27 -9.96
CA PRO A 302 -7.92 3.04 -8.94
C PRO A 302 -8.36 2.67 -7.53
N GLY A 303 -7.44 2.81 -6.58
CA GLY A 303 -7.69 2.67 -5.15
C GLY A 303 -6.84 3.63 -4.35
N TRP A 304 -7.38 4.07 -3.23
CA TRP A 304 -6.76 5.05 -2.34
C TRP A 304 -6.96 4.69 -0.88
N SER A 305 -6.07 5.19 -0.01
CA SER A 305 -6.33 5.32 1.42
C SER A 305 -7.28 6.48 1.68
N ILE A 306 -8.30 6.26 2.51
CA ILE A 306 -9.28 7.27 2.90
C ILE A 306 -9.44 7.23 4.42
N TYR A 307 -8.92 8.26 5.08
CA TYR A 307 -8.97 8.39 6.52
C TYR A 307 -9.79 9.61 6.91
N ASN A 308 -10.78 9.42 7.77
CA ASN A 308 -11.62 10.47 8.36
C ASN A 308 -12.24 11.46 7.35
N THR A 309 -12.40 11.04 6.10
CA THR A 309 -12.98 11.84 5.02
C THR A 309 -13.99 10.98 4.27
N ARG A 310 -15.12 11.57 3.91
CA ARG A 310 -16.04 10.91 2.98
C ARG A 310 -15.55 11.12 1.55
N PRO A 311 -15.64 10.11 0.69
CA PRO A 311 -15.24 10.26 -0.72
C PRO A 311 -15.93 11.46 -1.41
N ALA A 312 -17.18 11.75 -1.06
CA ALA A 312 -17.91 12.89 -1.61
C ALA A 312 -17.27 14.24 -1.31
N ASP A 313 -16.52 14.36 -0.21
CA ASP A 313 -15.83 15.58 0.20
C ASP A 313 -14.48 15.75 -0.50
N ALA A 314 -14.00 14.71 -1.19
CA ALA A 314 -12.76 14.71 -1.97
C ALA A 314 -13.06 14.92 -3.46
N GLY A 315 -13.28 16.19 -3.84
CA GLY A 315 -13.74 16.55 -5.18
C GLY A 315 -12.84 16.13 -6.35
N ASP A 316 -11.52 16.04 -6.15
CA ASP A 316 -10.58 15.53 -7.15
C ASP A 316 -10.66 14.00 -7.29
N MET A 317 -10.95 13.24 -6.22
CA MET A 317 -11.22 11.82 -6.26
C MET A 317 -12.51 11.52 -7.03
N ILE A 318 -13.59 12.24 -6.76
CA ILE A 318 -14.85 12.10 -7.50
C ILE A 318 -14.64 12.40 -8.99
N LYS A 319 -13.86 13.43 -9.32
CA LYS A 319 -13.49 13.73 -10.71
C LYS A 319 -12.66 12.59 -11.34
N ALA A 320 -11.74 11.97 -10.57
CA ALA A 320 -10.94 10.87 -11.06
C ALA A 320 -11.79 9.61 -11.33
N ILE A 321 -12.72 9.28 -10.45
CA ILE A 321 -13.70 8.20 -10.65
C ILE A 321 -14.57 8.47 -11.88
N GLY A 322 -15.09 9.69 -12.02
CA GLY A 322 -15.99 10.08 -13.12
C GLY A 322 -15.35 10.05 -14.51
N LYS A 323 -14.02 10.08 -14.62
CA LYS A 323 -13.30 9.89 -15.89
C LYS A 323 -13.34 8.45 -16.41
N ARG A 324 -13.68 7.47 -15.58
CA ARG A 324 -13.78 6.07 -15.98
C ARG A 324 -15.20 5.74 -16.43
N LYS A 325 -15.34 5.04 -17.53
CA LYS A 325 -16.64 4.62 -18.06
C LYS A 325 -17.42 3.74 -17.09
N ASP A 326 -16.72 2.87 -16.34
CA ASP A 326 -17.30 1.93 -15.37
C ASP A 326 -17.41 2.52 -13.96
N ALA A 327 -16.84 3.68 -13.72
CA ALA A 327 -16.70 4.37 -12.43
C ALA A 327 -16.17 3.44 -11.30
N ARG A 328 -15.50 2.32 -11.67
CA ARG A 328 -15.00 1.28 -10.78
C ARG A 328 -13.77 1.77 -10.02
N TRP A 329 -13.78 1.57 -8.72
CA TRP A 329 -12.69 1.91 -7.81
C TRP A 329 -12.76 1.08 -6.53
N CYS A 330 -11.75 1.18 -5.66
CA CYS A 330 -11.81 0.63 -4.31
C CYS A 330 -11.28 1.65 -3.27
N CYS A 331 -11.79 1.54 -2.04
CA CYS A 331 -11.11 2.12 -0.90
C CYS A 331 -10.09 1.10 -0.40
N ALA A 332 -8.85 1.29 -0.80
CA ALA A 332 -7.79 0.31 -0.59
C ALA A 332 -7.31 0.25 0.86
N GLU A 333 -7.51 1.33 1.61
CA GLU A 333 -7.34 1.40 3.06
C GLU A 333 -8.28 2.48 3.61
N TRP A 334 -8.99 2.18 4.69
CA TRP A 334 -10.04 3.03 5.20
C TRP A 334 -10.07 3.06 6.73
N MET A 335 -10.32 4.24 7.29
CA MET A 335 -10.61 4.41 8.71
C MET A 335 -11.52 5.63 8.91
N SER A 336 -12.46 5.53 9.87
CA SER A 336 -13.19 6.67 10.42
C SER A 336 -12.75 6.92 11.87
N PHE A 337 -12.52 8.18 12.21
CA PHE A 337 -12.27 8.64 13.57
C PHE A 337 -13.56 9.15 14.25
N ALA A 338 -14.71 8.69 13.78
CA ALA A 338 -16.00 9.03 14.36
C ALA A 338 -16.07 8.63 15.84
N SER A 339 -16.71 9.47 16.65
CA SER A 339 -16.86 9.28 18.09
C SER A 339 -18.03 8.35 18.46
N SER A 340 -18.92 8.03 17.50
CA SER A 340 -20.02 7.09 17.72
C SER A 340 -20.03 5.93 16.72
N PRO A 341 -20.50 4.75 17.13
CA PRO A 341 -20.62 3.59 16.24
C PRO A 341 -21.54 3.84 15.04
N GLU A 342 -22.63 4.59 15.23
CA GLU A 342 -23.59 4.92 14.18
C GLU A 342 -22.92 5.76 13.08
N ARG A 343 -22.19 6.81 13.50
CA ARG A 343 -21.47 7.68 12.56
C ARG A 343 -20.36 6.91 11.84
N TRP A 344 -19.65 6.00 12.53
CA TRP A 344 -18.65 5.14 11.94
C TRP A 344 -19.27 4.25 10.85
N ALA A 345 -20.41 3.62 11.13
CA ALA A 345 -21.13 2.81 10.17
C ALA A 345 -21.65 3.64 8.97
N ASP A 346 -22.15 4.85 9.23
CA ASP A 346 -22.64 5.76 8.18
C ASP A 346 -21.48 6.23 7.26
N ASP A 347 -20.29 6.46 7.79
CA ASP A 347 -19.10 6.83 7.00
C ASP A 347 -18.64 5.66 6.10
N LEU A 348 -18.71 4.43 6.61
CA LEU A 348 -18.44 3.24 5.81
C LEU A 348 -19.46 3.04 4.69
N GLU A 349 -20.76 3.14 5.01
CA GLU A 349 -21.82 3.03 4.02
C GLU A 349 -21.74 4.13 2.95
N ALA A 350 -21.40 5.37 3.35
CA ALA A 350 -21.16 6.47 2.42
C ALA A 350 -20.00 6.17 1.46
N THR A 351 -18.92 5.58 1.98
CA THR A 351 -17.78 5.16 1.17
C THR A 351 -18.17 4.07 0.17
N LEU A 352 -18.86 3.03 0.63
CA LEU A 352 -19.34 1.93 -0.20
C LEU A 352 -20.34 2.35 -1.28
N SER A 353 -21.09 3.43 -1.01
CA SER A 353 -22.14 3.95 -1.91
C SER A 353 -21.59 4.95 -2.94
N THR A 354 -20.34 5.36 -2.83
CA THR A 354 -19.74 6.35 -3.75
C THR A 354 -19.35 5.69 -5.07
N GLY A 355 -19.95 6.14 -6.18
CA GLY A 355 -19.68 5.60 -7.51
C GLY A 355 -19.89 4.08 -7.57
N ASN A 356 -18.99 3.37 -8.26
CA ASN A 356 -18.96 1.91 -8.29
C ASN A 356 -17.80 1.40 -7.40
N CYS A 357 -17.86 1.70 -6.08
CA CYS A 357 -16.91 1.18 -5.11
C CYS A 357 -17.06 -0.34 -4.99
N ARG A 358 -16.02 -1.06 -5.34
CA ARG A 358 -16.06 -2.53 -5.35
C ARG A 358 -15.92 -3.10 -3.95
N PHE A 359 -15.03 -2.53 -3.15
CA PHE A 359 -14.80 -2.93 -1.77
C PHE A 359 -14.12 -1.83 -0.96
N VAL A 360 -14.21 -1.97 0.34
CA VAL A 360 -13.49 -1.15 1.32
C VAL A 360 -12.62 -2.09 2.16
N VAL A 361 -11.36 -1.75 2.34
CA VAL A 361 -10.42 -2.43 3.24
C VAL A 361 -10.20 -1.56 4.46
N ALA A 362 -10.69 -1.99 5.61
CA ALA A 362 -10.49 -1.22 6.83
C ALA A 362 -9.10 -1.42 7.40
N TYR A 363 -8.50 -0.32 7.81
CA TYR A 363 -7.17 -0.22 8.40
C TYR A 363 -7.08 -1.05 9.69
N ASN A 364 -6.03 -1.84 9.76
CA ASN A 364 -5.60 -2.76 10.79
C ASN A 364 -6.69 -3.45 11.63
N ALA A 365 -6.85 -4.74 11.38
CA ALA A 365 -7.82 -5.58 12.08
C ALA A 365 -7.68 -5.53 13.61
N GLN A 366 -6.46 -5.39 14.14
CA GLN A 366 -6.22 -5.27 15.59
C GLN A 366 -6.83 -4.01 16.19
N ASP A 367 -6.85 -2.89 15.46
CA ASP A 367 -7.42 -1.64 15.96
C ASP A 367 -8.93 -1.78 16.19
N PHE A 368 -9.62 -2.62 15.41
CA PHE A 368 -11.03 -2.94 15.67
C PHE A 368 -11.23 -3.70 16.97
N LEU A 369 -10.27 -4.50 17.39
CA LEU A 369 -10.37 -5.27 18.64
C LEU A 369 -10.17 -4.40 19.88
N THR A 370 -9.46 -3.29 19.74
CA THR A 370 -9.13 -2.36 20.83
C THR A 370 -10.01 -1.10 20.82
N ASN A 371 -10.48 -0.68 19.66
CA ASN A 371 -11.35 0.49 19.50
C ASN A 371 -12.84 0.11 19.58
N THR A 372 -13.46 0.37 20.73
CA THR A 372 -14.87 0.03 20.97
C THR A 372 -15.83 0.66 19.97
N THR A 373 -15.58 1.91 19.55
CA THR A 373 -16.43 2.60 18.56
C THR A 373 -16.36 1.93 17.20
N ALA A 374 -15.16 1.64 16.71
CA ALA A 374 -14.95 0.96 15.45
C ALA A 374 -15.53 -0.47 15.45
N ASN A 375 -15.33 -1.21 16.55
CA ASN A 375 -15.88 -2.57 16.72
C ASN A 375 -17.41 -2.58 16.67
N ARG A 376 -18.09 -1.69 17.42
CA ARG A 376 -19.54 -1.56 17.39
C ARG A 376 -20.05 -1.03 16.07
N GLY A 377 -19.35 -0.09 15.44
CA GLY A 377 -19.67 0.41 14.10
C GLY A 377 -19.61 -0.67 13.04
N LEU A 378 -18.58 -1.52 13.09
CA LEU A 378 -18.50 -2.70 12.23
C LEU A 378 -19.69 -3.64 12.45
N ALA A 379 -20.02 -3.97 13.70
CA ALA A 379 -21.17 -4.82 14.03
C ALA A 379 -22.48 -4.27 13.47
N LEU A 380 -22.72 -2.95 13.61
CA LEU A 380 -23.89 -2.27 13.03
C LEU A 380 -23.91 -2.39 11.50
N THR A 381 -22.78 -2.17 10.83
CA THR A 381 -22.70 -2.29 9.37
C THR A 381 -23.03 -3.70 8.91
N LEU A 382 -22.47 -4.72 9.57
CA LEU A 382 -22.72 -6.12 9.25
C LEU A 382 -24.19 -6.52 9.49
N GLN A 383 -24.84 -5.95 10.52
CA GLN A 383 -26.28 -6.14 10.77
C GLN A 383 -27.13 -5.48 9.68
N ARG A 384 -26.86 -4.22 9.32
CA ARG A 384 -27.57 -3.49 8.26
C ARG A 384 -27.45 -4.19 6.89
N GLY A 385 -26.29 -4.79 6.60
CA GLY A 385 -26.07 -5.57 5.38
C GLY A 385 -26.99 -6.79 5.29
N LYS A 386 -27.23 -7.49 6.41
CA LYS A 386 -28.13 -8.65 6.47
C LYS A 386 -29.60 -8.32 6.25
N THR A 387 -30.02 -7.10 6.56
CA THR A 387 -31.44 -6.68 6.42
C THR A 387 -31.75 -6.12 5.02
N ARG A 388 -30.77 -5.90 4.20
CA ARG A 388 -30.93 -5.34 2.83
C ARG A 388 -30.75 -6.39 1.73
N GLY A 389 -30.37 -7.61 2.03
CA GLY A 389 -30.26 -8.77 1.14
C GLY A 389 -31.39 -9.76 1.38
#